data_bd7d4f5c3cb278c36072dcbb6066ab77
#
_entry.id   bd7d4f5c3cb278c36072dcbb6066ab77
#
_cell.length_a   1.000
_cell.length_b   1.000
_cell.length_c   1.000
_cell.angle_alpha   90.00
_cell.angle_beta   90.00
_cell.angle_gamma   90.00
#
_symmetry.space_group_name_H-M   'P 1'
#
loop_
_entity.id
_entity.type
_entity.pdbx_description
1 polymer ?
#
loop_
_entity_poly.entity_id
_entity_poly.type
_entity_poly.pdbx_seq_one_letter_code
_entity_poly.pdbx_strand_id
1 'polypeptide(L)'
;QAHWADWIFCLVRTSQEARKQDGISVICLPMDSPGVSVQPIVGIDGSHYLNSVTFDNVRVPARYLIGEEGKGWGLAKFILGNERLSYAHISRKREDLKILKARARDILNGPGSNAPLPPAFATKIAAYEIELDHLEISVFRVLSGADDGPVATSRLKVEATENAQKL
;
A
#
# COMPACT_ATOMS: atom_id res chain seq x y z
N GLN A 1 4.08 11.49 0.62
CA GLN A 1 2.92 12.36 0.98
C GLN A 1 3.19 13.25 2.20
N ALA A 2 4.43 13.39 2.62
CA ALA A 2 4.81 14.20 3.79
C ALA A 2 4.45 15.70 3.63
N HIS A 3 4.33 16.19 2.40
CA HIS A 3 3.93 17.57 2.10
C HIS A 3 2.43 17.86 2.36
N TRP A 4 1.62 16.84 2.64
CA TRP A 4 0.19 16.96 2.99
C TRP A 4 -0.10 16.50 4.42
N ALA A 5 0.86 15.82 5.04
CA ALA A 5 0.66 15.24 6.36
C ALA A 5 0.82 16.31 7.45
N ASP A 6 -0.07 16.28 8.44
CA ASP A 6 0.05 17.12 9.65
C ASP A 6 0.98 16.47 10.68
N TRP A 7 1.06 15.13 10.66
CA TRP A 7 1.86 14.34 11.58
C TRP A 7 2.65 13.26 10.86
N ILE A 8 3.80 12.93 11.43
CA ILE A 8 4.61 11.78 11.00
C ILE A 8 4.93 10.88 12.19
N PHE A 9 4.89 9.57 12.01
CA PHE A 9 5.49 8.63 12.93
C PHE A 9 6.84 8.17 12.36
N CYS A 10 7.86 8.18 13.20
CA CYS A 10 9.22 7.85 12.82
C CYS A 10 9.75 6.68 13.63
N LEU A 11 10.41 5.76 12.95
CA LEU A 11 11.29 4.79 13.58
C LEU A 11 12.63 5.47 13.84
N VAL A 12 12.97 5.65 15.10
CA VAL A 12 14.17 6.34 15.53
C VAL A 12 15.03 5.43 16.40
N ARG A 13 16.34 5.63 16.35
CA ARG A 13 17.25 4.90 17.23
C ARG A 13 17.45 5.66 18.54
N THR A 14 17.03 5.05 19.63
CA THR A 14 17.16 5.62 20.97
C THR A 14 18.28 4.99 21.81
N SER A 15 18.69 3.76 21.47
CA SER A 15 19.87 3.12 22.09
C SER A 15 20.63 2.24 21.12
N GLN A 16 21.89 1.92 21.47
CA GLN A 16 22.74 0.98 20.73
C GLN A 16 22.72 -0.36 21.45
N GLU A 17 22.22 -1.37 20.75
CA GLU A 17 22.07 -2.72 21.31
C GLU A 17 22.84 -3.74 20.43
N ALA A 18 23.02 -4.96 20.96
CA ALA A 18 23.71 -6.02 20.24
C ALA A 18 23.01 -6.40 18.92
N ARG A 19 21.68 -6.38 18.91
CA ARG A 19 20.88 -6.61 17.71
C ARG A 19 20.46 -5.27 17.09
N LYS A 20 20.64 -5.11 15.78
CA LYS A 20 20.32 -3.87 15.05
C LYS A 20 18.85 -3.42 15.19
N GLN A 21 17.96 -4.35 15.45
CA GLN A 21 16.51 -4.08 15.60
C GLN A 21 16.15 -3.61 17.02
N ASP A 22 16.95 -3.96 18.01
CA ASP A 22 16.75 -3.52 19.38
C ASP A 22 17.20 -2.06 19.52
N GLY A 23 16.63 -1.31 20.44
CA GLY A 23 16.91 0.11 20.61
C GLY A 23 16.28 1.03 19.54
N ILE A 24 15.33 0.50 18.74
CA ILE A 24 14.50 1.29 17.85
C ILE A 24 13.19 1.61 18.58
N SER A 25 12.81 2.86 18.58
CA SER A 25 11.55 3.38 19.13
C SER A 25 10.67 3.99 18.04
N VAL A 26 9.40 4.17 18.31
CA VAL A 26 8.48 4.90 17.41
C VAL A 26 8.07 6.19 18.08
N ILE A 27 8.31 7.30 17.41
CA ILE A 27 7.92 8.63 17.88
C ILE A 27 6.99 9.25 16.85
N CYS A 28 5.90 9.84 17.33
CA CYS A 28 4.99 10.64 16.52
C CYS A 28 5.28 12.11 16.74
N LEU A 29 5.30 12.93 15.68
CA LEU A 29 5.52 14.36 15.82
C LEU A 29 4.78 15.17 14.75
N PRO A 30 4.40 16.43 15.05
CA PRO A 30 3.82 17.34 14.07
C PRO A 30 4.84 17.68 12.98
N MET A 31 4.37 17.78 11.74
CA MET A 31 5.23 18.13 10.60
C MET A 31 5.65 19.59 10.57
N ASP A 32 4.97 20.46 11.29
CA ASP A 32 5.30 21.87 11.48
C ASP A 32 6.30 22.12 12.63
N SER A 33 6.84 21.06 13.25
CA SER A 33 7.81 21.17 14.34
C SER A 33 9.09 21.87 13.86
N PRO A 34 9.66 22.81 14.64
CA PRO A 34 10.94 23.43 14.29
C PRO A 34 12.04 22.40 14.06
N GLY A 35 12.73 22.52 12.92
CA GLY A 35 13.78 21.60 12.51
C GLY A 35 13.30 20.48 11.58
N VAL A 36 12.00 20.38 11.28
CA VAL A 36 11.49 19.49 10.23
C VAL A 36 11.55 20.20 8.88
N SER A 37 12.12 19.54 7.88
CA SER A 37 12.08 20.03 6.51
C SER A 37 11.65 18.91 5.54
N VAL A 38 10.84 19.29 4.55
CA VAL A 38 10.29 18.36 3.54
C VAL A 38 10.74 18.82 2.17
N GLN A 39 11.37 17.91 1.43
CA GLN A 39 11.80 18.14 0.05
C GLN A 39 11.13 17.15 -0.89
N PRO A 40 10.62 17.61 -2.05
CA PRO A 40 9.97 16.73 -3.00
C PRO A 40 10.96 15.76 -3.65
N ILE A 41 10.48 14.53 -3.87
CA ILE A 41 11.11 13.56 -4.77
C ILE A 41 10.13 13.36 -5.92
N VAL A 42 10.51 13.85 -7.11
CA VAL A 42 9.68 13.74 -8.31
C VAL A 42 9.86 12.35 -8.90
N GLY A 43 8.76 11.65 -9.14
CA GLY A 43 8.74 10.33 -9.77
C GLY A 43 9.07 10.39 -11.26
N ILE A 44 9.34 9.24 -11.88
CA ILE A 44 9.63 9.13 -13.31
C ILE A 44 8.47 9.58 -14.19
N ASP A 45 7.25 9.52 -13.66
CA ASP A 45 5.99 9.96 -14.28
C ASP A 45 5.71 11.46 -14.10
N GLY A 46 6.65 12.20 -13.47
CA GLY A 46 6.48 13.60 -13.12
C GLY A 46 5.64 13.87 -11.87
N SER A 47 5.14 12.84 -11.20
CA SER A 47 4.31 12.99 -10.00
C SER A 47 5.13 13.33 -8.76
N HIS A 48 4.49 14.00 -7.78
CA HIS A 48 5.06 14.32 -6.49
C HIS A 48 4.31 13.57 -5.38
N TYR A 49 4.63 12.28 -5.19
CA TYR A 49 4.09 11.47 -4.09
C TYR A 49 5.10 11.23 -2.97
N LEU A 50 6.38 11.19 -3.32
CA LEU A 50 7.46 10.91 -2.40
C LEU A 50 8.13 12.19 -1.92
N ASN A 51 8.68 12.13 -0.71
CA ASN A 51 9.40 13.24 -0.11
C ASN A 51 10.61 12.72 0.67
N SER A 52 11.65 13.51 0.71
CA SER A 52 12.69 13.42 1.71
C SER A 52 12.30 14.27 2.91
N VAL A 53 12.32 13.70 4.10
CA VAL A 53 12.04 14.41 5.34
C VAL A 53 13.30 14.43 6.19
N THR A 54 13.75 15.60 6.57
CA THR A 54 14.95 15.79 7.40
C THR A 54 14.55 16.35 8.76
N PHE A 55 15.17 15.84 9.79
CA PHE A 55 14.98 16.28 11.18
C PHE A 55 16.29 16.83 11.71
N ASP A 56 16.34 18.11 12.03
CA ASP A 56 17.51 18.76 12.59
C ASP A 56 17.19 19.28 13.99
N ASN A 57 17.74 18.63 15.01
CA ASN A 57 17.55 18.98 16.42
C ASN A 57 16.08 19.14 16.85
N VAL A 58 15.16 18.39 16.24
CA VAL A 58 13.72 18.46 16.54
C VAL A 58 13.48 17.97 17.96
N ARG A 59 12.83 18.79 18.78
CA ARG A 59 12.46 18.44 20.16
C ARG A 59 11.02 17.96 20.20
N VAL A 60 10.83 16.70 20.64
CA VAL A 60 9.53 16.04 20.71
C VAL A 60 9.20 15.74 22.18
N PRO A 61 8.01 16.09 22.68
CA PRO A 61 7.58 15.70 24.02
C PRO A 61 7.58 14.18 24.19
N ALA A 62 8.07 13.68 25.33
CA ALA A 62 8.14 12.24 25.61
C ALA A 62 6.80 11.52 25.51
N ARG A 63 5.67 12.22 25.74
CA ARG A 63 4.31 11.67 25.58
C ARG A 63 3.96 11.26 24.15
N TYR A 64 4.77 11.65 23.17
CA TYR A 64 4.58 11.26 21.74
C TYR A 64 5.35 9.99 21.36
N LEU A 65 6.03 9.35 22.33
CA LEU A 65 6.54 8.01 22.19
C LEU A 65 5.37 7.03 22.06
N ILE A 66 5.38 6.20 21.03
CA ILE A 66 4.37 5.16 20.80
C ILE A 66 4.90 3.84 21.35
N GLY A 67 4.20 3.28 22.33
CA GLY A 67 4.61 2.06 23.03
C GLY A 67 5.78 2.30 23.98
N GLU A 68 6.66 1.33 24.08
CA GLU A 68 7.83 1.34 24.97
C GLU A 68 9.10 1.73 24.19
N GLU A 69 10.00 2.44 24.86
CA GLU A 69 11.31 2.77 24.30
C GLU A 69 12.09 1.50 23.94
N GLY A 70 12.73 1.49 22.80
CA GLY A 70 13.50 0.35 22.28
C GLY A 70 12.68 -0.81 21.72
N LYS A 71 11.33 -0.75 21.74
CA LYS A 71 10.43 -1.81 21.25
C LYS A 71 9.76 -1.50 19.92
N GLY A 72 10.12 -0.41 19.27
CA GLY A 72 9.50 0.08 18.04
C GLY A 72 9.57 -0.88 16.83
N TRP A 73 10.58 -1.75 16.79
CA TRP A 73 10.67 -2.75 15.72
C TRP A 73 9.49 -3.74 15.72
N GLY A 74 8.98 -4.10 16.90
CA GLY A 74 7.77 -4.92 17.03
C GLY A 74 6.55 -4.23 16.43
N LEU A 75 6.39 -2.93 16.69
CA LEU A 75 5.31 -2.11 16.12
C LEU A 75 5.43 -2.00 14.59
N ALA A 76 6.65 -1.79 14.07
CA ALA A 76 6.87 -1.75 12.63
C ALA A 76 6.47 -3.07 11.95
N LYS A 77 6.82 -4.21 12.52
CA LYS A 77 6.40 -5.52 12.00
C LYS A 77 4.89 -5.71 12.02
N PHE A 78 4.23 -5.25 13.07
CA PHE A 78 2.77 -5.30 13.18
C PHE A 78 2.11 -4.47 12.08
N ILE A 79 2.53 -3.23 11.90
CA ILE A 79 2.00 -2.34 10.84
C ILE A 79 2.20 -2.97 9.46
N LEU A 80 3.43 -3.39 9.12
CA LEU A 80 3.76 -3.98 7.83
C LEU A 80 3.01 -5.31 7.56
N GLY A 81 2.72 -6.08 8.61
CA GLY A 81 1.93 -7.30 8.50
C GLY A 81 0.49 -7.02 8.08
N ASN A 82 -0.14 -6.02 8.69
CA ASN A 82 -1.52 -5.63 8.40
C ASN A 82 -1.67 -4.83 7.10
N GLU A 83 -0.69 -3.98 6.77
CA GLU A 83 -0.71 -3.15 5.56
C GLU A 83 -0.77 -3.99 4.28
N ARG A 84 -0.20 -5.20 4.28
CA ARG A 84 -0.16 -6.07 3.09
C ARG A 84 -1.53 -6.38 2.51
N LEU A 85 -2.58 -6.40 3.31
CA LEU A 85 -3.96 -6.59 2.84
C LEU A 85 -4.45 -5.43 1.98
N SER A 86 -4.01 -4.20 2.27
CA SER A 86 -4.40 -3.01 1.52
C SER A 86 -3.94 -3.06 0.05
N TYR A 87 -2.84 -3.77 -0.25
CA TYR A 87 -2.33 -3.93 -1.61
C TYR A 87 -3.22 -4.76 -2.53
N ALA A 88 -4.22 -5.47 -1.99
CA ALA A 88 -5.18 -6.20 -2.81
C ALA A 88 -5.98 -5.26 -3.73
N HIS A 89 -6.35 -4.05 -3.25
CA HIS A 89 -7.04 -3.01 -4.02
C HIS A 89 -8.20 -3.54 -4.88
N ILE A 90 -9.00 -4.50 -4.36
CA ILE A 90 -10.04 -5.20 -5.12
C ILE A 90 -11.00 -4.23 -5.81
N SER A 91 -11.53 -3.25 -5.08
CA SER A 91 -12.49 -2.28 -5.61
C SER A 91 -11.89 -1.48 -6.77
N ARG A 92 -10.61 -1.09 -6.68
CA ARG A 92 -9.92 -0.37 -7.74
C ARG A 92 -9.76 -1.23 -8.98
N LYS A 93 -9.32 -2.48 -8.83
CA LYS A 93 -9.17 -3.42 -9.95
C LYS A 93 -10.49 -3.72 -10.66
N ARG A 94 -11.58 -3.83 -9.91
CA ARG A 94 -12.93 -4.00 -10.51
C ARG A 94 -13.34 -2.78 -11.32
N GLU A 95 -13.05 -1.58 -10.85
CA GLU A 95 -13.36 -0.37 -11.60
C GLU A 95 -12.46 -0.24 -12.85
N ASP A 96 -11.16 -0.51 -12.73
CA ASP A 96 -10.24 -0.49 -13.86
C ASP A 96 -10.66 -1.51 -14.93
N LEU A 97 -11.10 -2.72 -14.53
CA LEU A 97 -11.64 -3.72 -15.44
C LEU A 97 -12.93 -3.27 -16.14
N LYS A 98 -13.81 -2.60 -15.41
CA LYS A 98 -15.05 -2.03 -15.98
C LYS A 98 -14.72 -0.96 -17.03
N ILE A 99 -13.79 -0.07 -16.72
CA ILE A 99 -13.29 0.97 -17.66
C ILE A 99 -12.66 0.30 -18.88
N LEU A 100 -11.83 -0.71 -18.69
CA LEU A 100 -11.21 -1.47 -19.79
C LEU A 100 -12.27 -2.08 -20.72
N LYS A 101 -13.30 -2.73 -20.16
CA LYS A 101 -14.40 -3.33 -20.94
C LYS A 101 -15.15 -2.27 -21.77
N ALA A 102 -15.46 -1.12 -21.17
CA ALA A 102 -16.13 -0.04 -21.86
C ALA A 102 -15.26 0.52 -23.02
N ARG A 103 -14.01 0.83 -22.74
CA ARG A 103 -13.06 1.32 -23.75
C ARG A 103 -12.82 0.33 -24.87
N ALA A 104 -12.70 -0.95 -24.55
CA ALA A 104 -12.54 -2.00 -25.56
C ALA A 104 -13.75 -2.10 -26.48
N ARG A 105 -14.98 -1.98 -25.98
CA ARG A 105 -16.19 -1.94 -26.82
C ARG A 105 -16.19 -0.74 -27.76
N ASP A 106 -15.89 0.44 -27.24
CA ASP A 106 -15.84 1.67 -28.03
C ASP A 106 -14.81 1.59 -29.15
N ILE A 107 -13.63 1.06 -28.86
CA ILE A 107 -12.53 0.95 -29.85
C ILE A 107 -12.84 -0.11 -30.90
N LEU A 108 -13.32 -1.29 -30.49
CA LEU A 108 -13.46 -2.44 -31.38
C LEU A 108 -14.78 -2.45 -32.16
N ASN A 109 -15.83 -1.82 -31.63
CA ASN A 109 -17.19 -1.87 -32.19
C ASN A 109 -17.78 -0.49 -32.48
N GLY A 110 -17.03 0.59 -32.19
CA GLY A 110 -17.48 1.98 -32.32
C GLY A 110 -18.08 2.55 -31.04
N PRO A 111 -18.04 3.89 -30.87
CA PRO A 111 -18.50 4.57 -29.66
C PRO A 111 -19.97 4.26 -29.32
N GLY A 112 -20.22 3.93 -28.05
CA GLY A 112 -21.54 3.60 -27.54
C GLY A 112 -22.10 2.24 -27.98
N SER A 113 -21.29 1.39 -28.59
CA SER A 113 -21.68 0.06 -29.05
C SER A 113 -21.92 -0.90 -27.87
N ASN A 114 -23.03 -1.67 -27.93
CA ASN A 114 -23.32 -2.77 -27.05
C ASN A 114 -22.96 -4.14 -27.64
N ALA A 115 -22.28 -4.17 -28.81
CA ALA A 115 -21.86 -5.41 -29.42
C ALA A 115 -20.89 -6.21 -28.52
N PRO A 116 -20.90 -7.54 -28.61
CA PRO A 116 -19.99 -8.38 -27.82
C PRO A 116 -18.54 -8.11 -28.22
N LEU A 117 -17.64 -8.24 -27.25
CA LEU A 117 -16.20 -8.20 -27.51
C LEU A 117 -15.76 -9.41 -28.35
N PRO A 118 -14.72 -9.27 -29.18
CA PRO A 118 -14.17 -10.41 -29.91
C PRO A 118 -13.86 -11.58 -28.99
N PRO A 119 -14.12 -12.85 -29.42
CA PRO A 119 -14.02 -14.02 -28.53
C PRO A 119 -12.65 -14.15 -27.82
N ALA A 120 -11.55 -13.90 -28.54
CA ALA A 120 -10.21 -13.98 -27.96
C ALA A 120 -9.99 -12.95 -26.84
N PHE A 121 -10.54 -11.74 -27.00
CA PHE A 121 -10.46 -10.69 -25.97
C PHE A 121 -11.42 -10.98 -24.82
N ALA A 122 -12.63 -11.43 -25.11
CA ALA A 122 -13.61 -11.84 -24.09
C ALA A 122 -13.07 -12.96 -23.20
N THR A 123 -12.37 -13.94 -23.77
CA THR A 123 -11.74 -15.04 -23.01
C THR A 123 -10.67 -14.50 -22.04
N LYS A 124 -9.83 -13.55 -22.46
CA LYS A 124 -8.82 -12.94 -21.57
C LYS A 124 -9.47 -12.16 -20.42
N ILE A 125 -10.53 -11.41 -20.72
CA ILE A 125 -11.31 -10.69 -19.70
C ILE A 125 -11.91 -11.67 -18.69
N ALA A 126 -12.54 -12.75 -19.16
CA ALA A 126 -13.13 -13.77 -18.29
C ALA A 126 -12.09 -14.46 -17.38
N ALA A 127 -10.92 -14.80 -17.93
CA ALA A 127 -9.82 -15.33 -17.13
C ALA A 127 -9.36 -14.36 -16.03
N TYR A 128 -9.23 -13.09 -16.37
CA TYR A 128 -8.87 -12.06 -15.40
C TYR A 128 -9.95 -11.88 -14.32
N GLU A 129 -11.23 -11.93 -14.67
CA GLU A 129 -12.34 -11.88 -13.72
C GLU A 129 -12.29 -13.01 -12.71
N ILE A 130 -12.04 -14.24 -13.18
CA ILE A 130 -11.90 -15.41 -12.31
C ILE A 130 -10.72 -15.23 -11.33
N GLU A 131 -9.58 -14.75 -11.81
CA GLU A 131 -8.43 -14.47 -10.94
C GLU A 131 -8.76 -13.38 -9.90
N LEU A 132 -9.49 -12.34 -10.30
CA LEU A 132 -9.88 -11.26 -9.39
C LEU A 132 -10.89 -11.73 -8.34
N ASP A 133 -11.84 -12.60 -8.71
CA ASP A 133 -12.78 -13.22 -7.77
C ASP A 133 -12.04 -14.12 -6.77
N HIS A 134 -11.06 -14.90 -7.25
CA HIS A 134 -10.21 -15.71 -6.39
C HIS A 134 -9.43 -14.85 -5.38
N LEU A 135 -8.84 -13.76 -5.84
CA LEU A 135 -8.11 -12.82 -4.99
C LEU A 135 -9.02 -12.20 -3.93
N GLU A 136 -10.24 -11.79 -4.30
CA GLU A 136 -11.22 -11.23 -3.37
C GLU A 136 -11.63 -12.23 -2.28
N ILE A 137 -11.93 -13.48 -2.67
CA ILE A 137 -12.23 -14.56 -1.73
C ILE A 137 -11.04 -14.80 -0.78
N SER A 138 -9.81 -14.79 -1.31
CA SER A 138 -8.60 -14.95 -0.51
C SER A 138 -8.43 -13.82 0.51
N VAL A 139 -8.76 -12.58 0.15
CA VAL A 139 -8.78 -11.44 1.10
C VAL A 139 -9.81 -11.67 2.20
N PHE A 140 -11.02 -12.09 1.87
CA PHE A 140 -12.06 -12.39 2.87
C PHE A 140 -11.68 -13.53 3.81
N ARG A 141 -11.01 -14.57 3.30
CA ARG A 141 -10.49 -15.67 4.14
C ARG A 141 -9.47 -15.19 5.16
N VAL A 142 -8.56 -14.29 4.76
CA VAL A 142 -7.60 -13.69 5.71
C VAL A 142 -8.30 -12.78 6.72
N LEU A 143 -9.23 -11.94 6.28
CA LEU A 143 -9.96 -11.04 7.16
C LEU A 143 -10.86 -11.78 8.18
N SER A 144 -11.41 -12.93 7.78
CA SER A 144 -12.21 -13.77 8.68
C SER A 144 -11.40 -14.66 9.62
N GLY A 145 -10.07 -14.68 9.49
CA GLY A 145 -9.20 -15.58 10.26
C GLY A 145 -9.22 -17.04 9.77
N ALA A 146 -9.89 -17.32 8.63
CA ALA A 146 -9.90 -18.66 8.05
C ALA A 146 -8.57 -19.04 7.36
N ASP A 147 -7.76 -18.04 7.03
CA ASP A 147 -6.41 -18.20 6.49
C ASP A 147 -5.55 -17.12 7.17
N ASP A 148 -4.88 -17.47 8.25
CA ASP A 148 -4.15 -16.53 9.08
C ASP A 148 -2.62 -16.66 8.93
N GLY A 149 -1.92 -15.66 9.48
CA GLY A 149 -0.47 -15.64 9.57
C GLY A 149 0.24 -14.90 8.45
N PRO A 150 1.57 -14.71 8.63
CA PRO A 150 2.37 -13.83 7.77
C PRO A 150 2.57 -14.38 6.36
N VAL A 151 2.38 -15.68 6.15
CA VAL A 151 2.47 -16.32 4.82
C VAL A 151 1.25 -15.96 3.99
N ALA A 152 0.04 -16.01 4.56
CA ALA A 152 -1.20 -15.70 3.85
C ALA A 152 -1.22 -14.25 3.33
N THR A 153 -0.89 -13.28 4.18
CA THR A 153 -0.82 -11.86 3.79
C THR A 153 0.30 -11.58 2.78
N SER A 154 1.43 -12.29 2.88
CA SER A 154 2.54 -12.15 1.92
C SER A 154 2.17 -12.70 0.55
N ARG A 155 1.50 -13.87 0.49
CA ARG A 155 0.97 -14.46 -0.73
C ARG A 155 -0.01 -13.51 -1.41
N LEU A 156 -0.99 -12.98 -0.67
CA LEU A 156 -1.96 -12.02 -1.19
C LEU A 156 -1.30 -10.80 -1.82
N LYS A 157 -0.24 -10.26 -1.21
CA LYS A 157 0.49 -9.14 -1.79
C LYS A 157 1.08 -9.48 -3.15
N VAL A 158 1.73 -10.64 -3.29
CA VAL A 158 2.31 -11.09 -4.55
C VAL A 158 1.22 -11.31 -5.60
N GLU A 159 0.20 -12.11 -5.29
CA GLU A 159 -0.93 -12.39 -6.18
C GLU A 159 -1.62 -11.09 -6.65
N ALA A 160 -1.84 -10.15 -5.73
CA ALA A 160 -2.47 -8.87 -6.04
C ALA A 160 -1.62 -8.00 -6.98
N THR A 161 -0.30 -7.95 -6.76
CA THR A 161 0.58 -7.15 -7.62
C THR A 161 0.76 -7.77 -9.01
N GLU A 162 0.87 -9.09 -9.09
CA GLU A 162 0.92 -9.80 -10.37
C GLU A 162 -0.40 -9.68 -11.15
N ASN A 163 -1.53 -9.80 -10.47
CA ASN A 163 -2.85 -9.60 -11.08
C ASN A 163 -2.99 -8.17 -11.63
N ALA A 164 -2.51 -7.14 -10.93
CA ALA A 164 -2.56 -5.76 -11.40
C ALA A 164 -1.74 -5.53 -12.70
N GLN A 165 -0.66 -6.29 -12.89
CA GLN A 165 0.19 -6.16 -14.09
C GLN A 165 -0.41 -6.83 -15.35
N LYS A 166 -1.45 -7.66 -15.18
CA LYS A 166 -2.14 -8.33 -16.29
C LYS A 166 -3.22 -7.47 -16.95
N LEU A 167 -3.68 -6.44 -16.25
CA LEU A 167 -4.72 -5.52 -16.71
C LEU A 167 -4.13 -4.41 -17.59
#